data_852133faac4b3be56af9007f67f51e86
#
_entry.id   852133faac4b3be56af9007f67f51e86
#
_cell.length_a   1.000
_cell.length_b   1.000
_cell.length_c   1.000
_cell.angle_alpha   90.00
_cell.angle_beta   90.00
_cell.angle_gamma   90.00
#
_symmetry.space_group_name_H-M   'P 1'
#
loop_
_entity.id
_entity.type
_entity.pdbx_description
1 polymer ?
#
loop_
_entity_poly.entity_id
_entity_poly.type
_entity_poly.pdbx_seq_one_letter_code
_entity_poly.pdbx_strand_id
1 'polypeptide(L)'
;MAERTAAEVAKIFSAAGDSVTLINSIAAQSTITDEDKATLKRNVDHLEIIKAYKKEDETTSIWTSESYTDIDAAVTLGKSKY
;
A
#
# COMPACT_ATOMS: atom_id res chain seq x y z
N MET A 1 -21.58 3.24 10.98
CA MET A 1 -20.27 3.36 10.34
C MET A 1 -20.39 3.92 8.94
N ALA A 2 -19.45 4.74 8.56
CA ALA A 2 -19.47 5.34 7.23
C ALA A 2 -19.15 4.30 6.15
N GLU A 3 -20.02 4.19 5.18
CA GLU A 3 -19.78 3.37 4.01
C GLU A 3 -18.84 4.09 3.05
N ARG A 4 -17.98 3.33 2.39
CA ARG A 4 -17.10 3.90 1.38
C ARG A 4 -17.82 3.99 0.05
N THR A 5 -17.84 5.19 -0.52
CA THR A 5 -18.39 5.41 -1.86
C THR A 5 -17.42 4.85 -2.91
N ALA A 6 -17.93 4.68 -4.14
CA ALA A 6 -17.08 4.26 -5.26
C ALA A 6 -15.92 5.24 -5.49
N ALA A 7 -16.16 6.55 -5.31
CA ALA A 7 -15.13 7.56 -5.44
C ALA A 7 -14.05 7.43 -4.36
N GLU A 8 -14.45 7.14 -3.12
CA GLU A 8 -13.51 6.91 -2.02
C GLU A 8 -12.65 5.67 -2.26
N VAL A 9 -13.26 4.58 -2.72
CA VAL A 9 -12.53 3.36 -3.06
C VAL A 9 -11.53 3.61 -4.18
N ALA A 10 -11.91 4.37 -5.21
CA ALA A 10 -11.01 4.73 -6.30
C ALA A 10 -9.81 5.53 -5.80
N LYS A 11 -10.01 6.46 -4.87
CA LYS A 11 -8.92 7.24 -4.26
C LYS A 11 -7.98 6.34 -3.45
N ILE A 12 -8.53 5.39 -2.71
CA ILE A 12 -7.73 4.44 -1.93
C ILE A 12 -6.87 3.59 -2.87
N PHE A 13 -7.43 3.09 -3.96
CA PHE A 13 -6.68 2.30 -4.94
C PHE A 13 -5.57 3.12 -5.59
N SER A 14 -5.84 4.38 -5.94
CA SER A 14 -4.85 5.27 -6.51
C SER A 14 -3.71 5.53 -5.54
N ALA A 15 -4.02 5.84 -4.29
CA ALA A 15 -3.01 6.08 -3.25
C ALA A 15 -2.18 4.83 -2.99
N ALA A 16 -2.80 3.65 -2.96
CA ALA A 16 -2.09 2.39 -2.80
C ALA A 16 -1.14 2.12 -3.96
N GLY A 17 -1.60 2.36 -5.19
CA GLY A 17 -0.77 2.22 -6.39
C GLY A 17 0.45 3.12 -6.36
N ASP A 18 0.29 4.37 -5.93
CA ASP A 18 1.38 5.32 -5.78
C ASP A 18 2.39 4.84 -4.74
N SER A 19 1.92 4.32 -3.61
CA SER A 19 2.80 3.78 -2.56
C SER A 19 3.55 2.54 -3.05
N VAL A 20 2.89 1.64 -3.76
CA VAL A 20 3.53 0.45 -4.36
C VAL A 20 4.63 0.87 -5.33
N THR A 21 4.34 1.82 -6.21
CA THR A 21 5.30 2.33 -7.19
C THR A 21 6.51 2.95 -6.49
N LEU A 22 6.28 3.76 -5.46
CA LEU A 22 7.36 4.42 -4.72
C LEU A 22 8.24 3.40 -3.99
N ILE A 23 7.64 2.43 -3.31
CA ILE A 23 8.38 1.37 -2.64
C ILE A 23 9.25 0.60 -3.63
N ASN A 24 8.70 0.19 -4.76
CA ASN A 24 9.43 -0.54 -5.77
C ASN A 24 10.59 0.28 -6.34
N SER A 25 10.37 1.57 -6.57
CA SER A 25 11.38 2.49 -7.09
C SER A 25 12.55 2.64 -6.12
N ILE A 26 12.27 2.87 -4.84
CA ILE A 26 13.31 3.03 -3.81
C ILE A 26 14.06 1.71 -3.61
N ALA A 27 13.33 0.60 -3.53
CA ALA A 27 13.93 -0.71 -3.31
C ALA A 27 14.86 -1.15 -4.46
N ALA A 28 14.65 -0.63 -5.65
CA ALA A 28 15.48 -0.91 -6.82
C ALA A 28 16.80 -0.12 -6.85
N GLN A 29 16.96 0.88 -5.96
CA GLN A 29 18.17 1.68 -5.91
C GLN A 29 19.34 0.86 -5.40
N SER A 30 20.54 1.13 -5.93
CA SER A 30 21.76 0.45 -5.49
C SER A 30 22.20 0.92 -4.10
N THR A 31 21.84 2.15 -3.71
CA THR A 31 22.10 2.70 -2.39
C THR A 31 20.80 3.23 -1.80
N ILE A 32 20.48 2.78 -0.60
CA ILE A 32 19.28 3.21 0.13
C ILE A 32 19.73 3.99 1.35
N THR A 33 19.41 5.28 1.36
CA THR A 33 19.78 6.20 2.45
C THR A 33 18.85 6.02 3.66
N ASP A 34 19.20 6.61 4.80
CA ASP A 34 18.32 6.62 5.97
C ASP A 34 17.01 7.35 5.67
N GLU A 35 17.05 8.40 4.86
CA GLU A 35 15.86 9.11 4.40
C GLU A 35 14.98 8.20 3.54
N ASP A 36 15.58 7.45 2.65
CA ASP A 36 14.86 6.47 1.82
C ASP A 36 14.20 5.39 2.69
N LYS A 37 14.89 4.92 3.72
CA LYS A 37 14.34 3.94 4.68
C LYS A 37 13.13 4.50 5.41
N ALA A 38 13.18 5.76 5.83
CA ALA A 38 12.05 6.42 6.47
C ALA A 38 10.86 6.54 5.51
N THR A 39 11.11 6.86 4.25
CA THR A 39 10.08 6.94 3.22
C THR A 39 9.46 5.56 2.96
N LEU A 40 10.29 4.52 2.87
CA LEU A 40 9.81 3.14 2.72
C LEU A 40 8.89 2.76 3.88
N LYS A 41 9.33 3.01 5.11
CA LYS A 41 8.54 2.67 6.29
C LYS A 41 7.18 3.35 6.29
N ARG A 42 7.12 4.64 5.96
CA ARG A 42 5.85 5.36 5.90
C ARG A 42 4.90 4.76 4.88
N ASN A 43 5.41 4.39 3.71
CA ASN A 43 4.58 3.82 2.65
C ASN A 43 4.16 2.38 2.98
N VAL A 44 5.04 1.60 3.59
CA VAL A 44 4.70 0.25 4.07
C VAL A 44 3.61 0.33 5.13
N ASP A 45 3.76 1.20 6.12
CA ASP A 45 2.76 1.38 7.18
C ASP A 45 1.42 1.82 6.60
N HIS A 46 1.42 2.73 5.61
CA HIS A 46 0.22 3.17 4.92
C HIS A 46 -0.48 2.00 4.23
N LEU A 47 0.27 1.18 3.50
CA LEU A 47 -0.29 0.02 2.82
C LEU A 47 -0.87 -1.01 3.81
N GLU A 48 -0.20 -1.23 4.93
CA GLU A 48 -0.70 -2.16 5.96
C GLU A 48 -2.01 -1.69 6.56
N ILE A 49 -2.17 -0.39 6.76
CA ILE A 49 -3.41 0.19 7.27
C ILE A 49 -4.55 0.01 6.27
N ILE A 50 -4.30 0.39 5.01
CA ILE A 50 -5.37 0.36 4.01
C ILE A 50 -5.71 -1.05 3.52
N LYS A 51 -4.82 -2.02 3.70
CA LYS A 51 -5.12 -3.43 3.42
C LYS A 51 -6.32 -3.93 4.23
N ALA A 52 -6.53 -3.36 5.40
CA ALA A 52 -7.63 -3.77 6.29
C ALA A 52 -8.97 -3.14 5.92
N TYR A 53 -9.00 -2.24 4.94
CA TYR A 53 -10.23 -1.57 4.55
C TYR A 53 -11.23 -2.55 3.94
N LYS A 54 -12.50 -2.35 4.26
CA LYS A 54 -13.60 -3.19 3.80
C LYS A 54 -14.54 -2.39 2.91
N LYS A 55 -15.34 -3.11 2.15
CA LYS A 55 -16.44 -2.53 1.38
C LYS A 55 -17.56 -2.05 2.33
N GLU A 56 -18.62 -1.53 1.76
CA GLU A 56 -19.78 -1.02 2.49
C GLU A 56 -20.38 -2.03 3.46
N ASP A 57 -20.27 -3.33 3.15
CA ASP A 57 -20.79 -4.40 4.01
C ASP A 57 -19.89 -4.66 5.23
N GLU A 58 -18.72 -4.02 5.30
CA GLU A 58 -17.73 -4.12 6.39
C GLU A 58 -17.17 -5.53 6.59
N THR A 59 -17.45 -6.46 5.68
CA THR A 59 -16.94 -7.82 5.75
C THR A 59 -16.07 -8.17 4.55
N THR A 60 -16.37 -7.62 3.38
CA THR A 60 -15.64 -7.92 2.14
C THR A 60 -14.52 -6.92 1.94
N SER A 61 -13.30 -7.42 1.70
CA SER A 61 -12.17 -6.56 1.35
C SER A 61 -12.47 -5.74 0.11
N ILE A 62 -12.03 -4.49 0.08
CA ILE A 62 -12.12 -3.66 -1.12
C ILE A 62 -11.12 -4.10 -2.18
N TRP A 63 -10.14 -4.93 -1.83
CA TRP A 63 -9.04 -5.31 -2.71
C TRP A 63 -9.40 -6.56 -3.51
N THR A 64 -9.13 -6.53 -4.80
CA THR A 64 -9.16 -7.74 -5.62
C THR A 64 -7.95 -8.60 -5.28
N SER A 65 -7.99 -9.88 -5.63
CA SER A 65 -6.85 -10.78 -5.38
C SER A 65 -5.56 -10.25 -6.00
N GLU A 66 -5.64 -9.71 -7.21
CA GLU A 66 -4.49 -9.17 -7.94
C GLU A 66 -3.90 -7.96 -7.21
N SER A 67 -4.73 -6.99 -6.87
CA SER A 67 -4.30 -5.77 -6.18
C SER A 67 -3.72 -6.10 -4.80
N TYR A 68 -4.31 -7.05 -4.10
CA TYR A 68 -3.83 -7.48 -2.80
C TYR A 68 -2.44 -8.12 -2.90
N THR A 69 -2.21 -8.92 -3.93
CA THR A 69 -0.91 -9.55 -4.19
C THR A 69 0.18 -8.49 -4.39
N ASP A 70 -0.11 -7.46 -5.18
CA ASP A 70 0.83 -6.36 -5.43
C ASP A 70 1.16 -5.61 -4.14
N ILE A 71 0.17 -5.34 -3.31
CA ILE A 71 0.36 -4.67 -2.02
C ILE A 71 1.23 -5.52 -1.10
N ASP A 72 0.94 -6.81 -0.98
CA ASP A 72 1.72 -7.71 -0.14
C ASP A 72 3.17 -7.81 -0.62
N ALA A 73 3.38 -7.90 -1.92
CA ALA A 73 4.72 -7.94 -2.49
C ALA A 73 5.51 -6.67 -2.17
N ALA A 74 4.87 -5.49 -2.30
CA ALA A 74 5.50 -4.21 -2.00
C ALA A 74 5.82 -4.08 -0.51
N VAL A 75 4.92 -4.49 0.37
CA VAL A 75 5.14 -4.47 1.82
C VAL A 75 6.34 -5.36 2.19
N THR A 76 6.38 -6.57 1.67
CA THR A 76 7.47 -7.50 1.92
C THR A 76 8.79 -6.95 1.42
N LEU A 77 8.81 -6.43 0.20
CA LEU A 77 10.00 -5.83 -0.40
C LEU A 77 10.48 -4.63 0.41
N GLY A 78 9.58 -3.72 0.76
CA GLY A 78 9.90 -2.55 1.55
C GLY A 78 10.52 -2.91 2.90
N LYS A 79 9.91 -3.85 3.62
CA LYS A 79 10.42 -4.32 4.93
C LYS A 79 11.81 -4.93 4.83
N SER A 80 12.16 -5.51 3.70
CA SER A 80 13.49 -6.09 3.51
C SER A 80 14.60 -5.04 3.35
N LYS A 81 14.23 -3.78 3.16
CA LYS A 81 15.16 -2.69 2.84
C LYS A 81 15.38 -1.70 4.00
N TYR A 82 14.62 -1.81 5.07
CA TYR A 82 14.82 -0.92 6.22
C TYR A 82 14.93 -1.64 7.56
#